data_9df50688f915578639a0d50118f4a2a9
#
_entry.id   9df50688f915578639a0d50118f4a2a9
#
_cell.length_a   1.000
_cell.length_b   1.000
_cell.length_c   1.000
_cell.angle_alpha   90.00
_cell.angle_beta   90.00
_cell.angle_gamma   90.00
#
_symmetry.space_group_name_H-M   'P 1'
#
loop_
_entity.id
_entity.type
_entity.pdbx_description
1 polymer ?
#
loop_
_entity_poly.entity_id
_entity_poly.type
_entity_poly.pdbx_seq_one_letter_code
_entity_poly.pdbx_strand_id
1 'polypeptide(L)'
;MNKINYISFFLLITLGNLNAQNLAVLQYEGGGDWYSNPTALKNLIQFCNAEINTKMNLEPQRVSADDPEIFEYPMLHMTGHGNVFFNKETLQNLRTYLLGGGFLHIDDNYGMKPFILPQIKNLFPNIELTEVPLNHPIYNIH
;
A
#
# COMPACT_ATOMS: atom_id res chain seq x y z
N MET A 1 50.18 1.98 38.83
CA MET A 1 49.73 2.88 37.70
C MET A 1 48.83 2.09 36.78
N ASN A 2 47.53 2.22 36.97
CA ASN A 2 46.54 1.49 36.17
C ASN A 2 46.23 2.30 34.90
N LYS A 3 46.51 1.69 33.76
CA LYS A 3 46.13 2.26 32.47
C LYS A 3 44.64 1.95 32.20
N ILE A 4 43.82 2.98 32.21
CA ILE A 4 42.41 2.91 31.82
C ILE A 4 42.37 2.95 30.31
N ASN A 5 41.99 1.82 29.69
CA ASN A 5 41.73 1.75 28.26
C ASN A 5 40.33 2.30 27.96
N TYR A 6 40.24 3.46 27.32
CA TYR A 6 39.00 4.00 26.79
C TYR A 6 38.67 3.26 25.49
N ILE A 7 37.67 2.39 25.53
CA ILE A 7 37.05 1.82 24.31
C ILE A 7 36.06 2.87 23.82
N SER A 8 36.43 3.60 22.76
CA SER A 8 35.51 4.47 22.02
C SER A 8 34.54 3.60 21.23
N PHE A 9 33.29 3.50 21.70
CA PHE A 9 32.20 2.88 20.96
C PHE A 9 31.73 3.86 19.87
N PHE A 10 32.20 3.67 18.66
CA PHE A 10 31.75 4.43 17.50
C PHE A 10 30.39 3.89 17.07
N LEU A 11 29.29 4.57 17.49
CA LEU A 11 27.94 4.28 17.03
C LEU A 11 27.83 4.73 15.57
N LEU A 12 27.97 3.80 14.63
CA LEU A 12 27.71 4.05 13.22
C LEU A 12 26.19 4.18 13.03
N ILE A 13 25.69 5.42 13.11
CA ILE A 13 24.33 5.73 12.65
C ILE A 13 24.36 5.64 11.12
N THR A 14 23.97 4.50 10.58
CA THR A 14 23.62 4.40 9.16
C THR A 14 22.41 5.28 8.97
N LEU A 15 22.60 6.47 8.40
CA LEU A 15 21.53 7.24 7.80
C LEU A 15 20.98 6.38 6.66
N GLY A 16 19.99 5.54 7.00
CA GLY A 16 19.21 4.85 6.00
C GLY A 16 18.70 5.93 5.04
N ASN A 17 18.98 5.78 3.76
CA ASN A 17 18.32 6.60 2.74
C ASN A 17 16.83 6.50 3.03
N LEU A 18 16.22 7.62 3.44
CA LEU A 18 14.78 7.77 3.43
C LEU A 18 14.38 7.70 1.95
N ASN A 19 14.25 6.49 1.44
CA ASN A 19 13.67 6.30 0.12
C ASN A 19 12.33 6.98 0.15
N ALA A 20 12.10 7.87 -0.80
CA ALA A 20 10.80 8.49 -0.99
C ALA A 20 9.77 7.36 -0.99
N GLN A 21 8.76 7.46 -0.11
CA GLN A 21 7.70 6.45 -0.05
C GLN A 21 7.01 6.43 -1.41
N ASN A 22 7.19 5.36 -2.16
CA ASN A 22 6.56 5.22 -3.46
C ASN A 22 5.19 4.58 -3.27
N LEU A 23 4.24 4.96 -4.12
CA LEU A 23 2.93 4.32 -4.21
C LEU A 23 2.91 3.39 -5.42
N ALA A 24 2.14 2.32 -5.35
CA ALA A 24 2.00 1.39 -6.46
C ALA A 24 0.55 1.09 -6.82
N VAL A 25 0.32 0.87 -8.12
CA VAL A 25 -0.93 0.32 -8.63
C VAL A 25 -0.86 -1.21 -8.54
N LEU A 26 -1.86 -1.79 -7.88
CA LEU A 26 -1.96 -3.23 -7.72
C LEU A 26 -2.57 -3.86 -8.98
N GLN A 27 -1.82 -4.75 -9.62
CA GLN A 27 -2.29 -5.62 -10.68
C GLN A 27 -2.95 -6.85 -10.07
N TYR A 28 -4.14 -7.20 -10.54
CA TYR A 28 -4.90 -8.35 -10.07
C TYR A 28 -5.38 -9.21 -11.24
N GLU A 29 -5.68 -10.47 -10.95
CA GLU A 29 -6.21 -11.41 -11.91
C GLU A 29 -7.75 -11.33 -11.98
N GLY A 30 -8.34 -12.06 -12.94
CA GLY A 30 -9.80 -12.17 -13.12
C GLY A 30 -10.34 -11.44 -14.32
N GLY A 31 -9.49 -10.71 -15.05
CA GLY A 31 -9.86 -10.03 -16.30
C GLY A 31 -10.48 -8.66 -16.12
N GLY A 32 -10.48 -8.11 -14.90
CA GLY A 32 -10.82 -6.70 -14.68
C GLY A 32 -9.69 -5.77 -15.15
N ASP A 33 -10.04 -4.51 -15.38
CA ASP A 33 -9.15 -3.50 -15.95
C ASP A 33 -8.40 -2.70 -14.86
N TRP A 34 -7.53 -3.37 -14.11
CA TRP A 34 -6.68 -2.77 -13.07
C TRP A 34 -5.90 -1.52 -13.55
N TYR A 35 -5.76 -1.34 -14.85
CA TYR A 35 -5.09 -0.22 -15.50
C TYR A 35 -6.02 0.97 -15.79
N SER A 36 -7.27 0.92 -15.39
CA SER A 36 -8.19 2.05 -15.51
C SER A 36 -7.73 3.22 -14.63
N ASN A 37 -8.20 4.43 -14.94
CA ASN A 37 -7.79 5.65 -14.22
C ASN A 37 -6.27 5.91 -14.18
N PRO A 38 -5.55 5.85 -15.31
CA PRO A 38 -4.09 5.81 -15.36
C PRO A 38 -3.40 7.05 -14.75
N THR A 39 -4.14 8.14 -14.54
CA THR A 39 -3.61 9.39 -13.97
C THR A 39 -3.99 9.59 -12.50
N ALA A 40 -4.88 8.77 -11.93
CA ALA A 40 -5.41 8.98 -10.58
C ALA A 40 -4.31 9.00 -9.51
N LEU A 41 -3.49 7.97 -9.46
CA LEU A 41 -2.42 7.87 -8.46
C LEU A 41 -1.32 8.91 -8.70
N LYS A 42 -0.99 9.20 -9.95
CA LYS A 42 -0.05 10.28 -10.30
C LYS A 42 -0.54 11.64 -9.82
N ASN A 43 -1.82 11.95 -10.03
CA ASN A 43 -2.41 13.21 -9.56
C ASN A 43 -2.42 13.29 -8.03
N LEU A 44 -2.70 12.19 -7.33
CA LEU A 44 -2.61 12.12 -5.88
C LEU A 44 -1.18 12.40 -5.40
N ILE A 45 -0.17 11.80 -6.00
CA ILE A 45 1.24 12.03 -5.69
C ILE A 45 1.60 13.50 -5.90
N GLN A 46 1.20 14.09 -7.02
CA GLN A 46 1.45 15.50 -7.31
C GLN A 46 0.83 16.40 -6.24
N PHE A 47 -0.42 16.14 -5.87
CA PHE A 47 -1.11 16.86 -4.81
C PHE A 47 -0.38 16.74 -3.47
N CYS A 48 -0.02 15.54 -3.03
CA CYS A 48 0.69 15.32 -1.77
C CYS A 48 2.06 16.00 -1.77
N ASN A 49 2.80 15.96 -2.88
CA ASN A 49 4.09 16.63 -2.96
C ASN A 49 3.95 18.16 -2.87
N ALA A 50 2.88 18.73 -3.42
CA ALA A 50 2.65 20.17 -3.40
C ALA A 50 2.09 20.67 -2.06
N GLU A 51 1.09 19.98 -1.50
CA GLU A 51 0.29 20.50 -0.38
C GLU A 51 0.84 20.08 0.99
N ILE A 52 1.40 18.88 1.09
CA ILE A 52 1.92 18.35 2.36
C ILE A 52 3.42 18.04 2.31
N ASN A 53 4.11 18.54 1.27
CA ASN A 53 5.56 18.51 1.12
C ASN A 53 6.17 17.09 1.19
N THR A 54 5.47 16.09 0.65
CA THR A 54 6.04 14.76 0.44
C THR A 54 7.06 14.81 -0.70
N LYS A 55 7.89 13.78 -0.80
CA LYS A 55 8.90 13.65 -1.87
C LYS A 55 8.73 12.33 -2.62
N MET A 56 7.49 11.97 -2.89
CA MET A 56 7.16 10.75 -3.62
C MET A 56 7.55 10.87 -5.10
N ASN A 57 7.93 9.73 -5.70
CA ASN A 57 8.17 9.65 -7.14
C ASN A 57 6.87 9.90 -7.91
N LEU A 58 6.91 10.78 -8.91
CA LEU A 58 5.73 11.15 -9.70
C LEU A 58 5.19 10.01 -10.57
N GLU A 59 5.99 9.01 -10.85
CA GLU A 59 5.57 7.84 -11.62
C GLU A 59 5.32 6.67 -10.66
N PRO A 60 4.04 6.34 -10.37
CA PRO A 60 3.71 5.21 -9.52
C PRO A 60 4.16 3.90 -10.18
N GLN A 61 4.62 2.97 -9.37
CA GLN A 61 5.00 1.64 -9.84
C GLN A 61 3.75 0.77 -10.07
N ARG A 62 3.95 -0.36 -10.73
CA ARG A 62 2.91 -1.38 -10.93
C ARG A 62 3.43 -2.68 -10.39
N VAL A 63 2.70 -3.29 -9.49
CA VAL A 63 3.10 -4.53 -8.82
C VAL A 63 1.99 -5.56 -8.92
N SER A 64 2.36 -6.81 -9.12
CA SER A 64 1.41 -7.91 -9.05
C SER A 64 1.18 -8.32 -7.60
N ALA A 65 -0.03 -8.71 -7.26
CA ALA A 65 -0.38 -9.08 -5.89
C ALA A 65 0.29 -10.38 -5.41
N ASP A 66 0.79 -11.20 -6.32
CA ASP A 66 1.58 -12.40 -6.04
C ASP A 66 3.10 -12.14 -5.96
N ASP A 67 3.55 -10.92 -6.31
CA ASP A 67 4.95 -10.54 -6.21
C ASP A 67 5.29 -10.05 -4.78
N PRO A 68 6.36 -10.54 -4.16
CA PRO A 68 6.83 -10.01 -2.87
C PRO A 68 7.24 -8.53 -2.92
N GLU A 69 7.41 -7.92 -4.07
CA GLU A 69 7.66 -6.49 -4.23
C GLU A 69 6.57 -5.62 -3.59
N ILE A 70 5.33 -6.13 -3.40
CA ILE A 70 4.26 -5.39 -2.71
C ILE A 70 4.67 -4.89 -1.33
N PHE A 71 5.57 -5.59 -0.63
CA PHE A 71 6.05 -5.21 0.70
C PHE A 71 6.96 -3.98 0.72
N GLU A 72 7.40 -3.50 -0.43
CA GLU A 72 8.22 -2.30 -0.56
C GLU A 72 7.39 -1.01 -0.57
N TYR A 73 6.05 -1.12 -0.74
CA TYR A 73 5.15 0.02 -0.87
C TYR A 73 4.28 0.17 0.37
N PRO A 74 4.24 1.36 0.99
CA PRO A 74 3.38 1.61 2.14
C PRO A 74 1.89 1.64 1.77
N MET A 75 1.57 1.95 0.51
CA MET A 75 0.21 2.00 0.00
C MET A 75 0.13 1.37 -1.40
N LEU A 76 -0.83 0.47 -1.56
CA LEU A 76 -1.26 -0.08 -2.84
C LEU A 76 -2.60 0.53 -3.23
N HIS A 77 -2.73 0.92 -4.50
CA HIS A 77 -3.96 1.40 -5.09
C HIS A 77 -4.51 0.38 -6.07
N MET A 78 -5.74 -0.02 -5.86
CA MET A 78 -6.47 -0.96 -6.69
C MET A 78 -7.70 -0.26 -7.26
N THR A 79 -7.91 -0.33 -8.56
CA THR A 79 -9.07 0.25 -9.24
C THR A 79 -9.50 -0.63 -10.40
N GLY A 80 -10.68 -0.42 -10.94
CA GLY A 80 -11.14 -1.07 -12.15
C GLY A 80 -12.64 -1.32 -12.22
N HIS A 81 -13.02 -2.07 -13.25
CA HIS A 81 -14.37 -2.55 -13.48
C HIS A 81 -14.39 -4.07 -13.46
N GLY A 82 -15.47 -4.67 -12.97
CA GLY A 82 -15.74 -6.10 -13.10
C GLY A 82 -14.79 -7.02 -12.32
N ASN A 83 -14.50 -8.16 -12.92
CA ASN A 83 -13.94 -9.32 -12.25
C ASN A 83 -12.61 -9.07 -11.54
N VAL A 84 -12.56 -9.50 -10.28
CA VAL A 84 -11.35 -9.58 -9.46
C VAL A 84 -11.20 -11.00 -8.97
N PHE A 85 -10.01 -11.55 -9.09
CA PHE A 85 -9.68 -12.86 -8.56
C PHE A 85 -8.33 -12.81 -7.84
N PHE A 86 -8.30 -13.35 -6.62
CA PHE A 86 -7.08 -13.54 -5.85
C PHE A 86 -6.81 -15.04 -5.72
N ASN A 87 -5.73 -15.49 -6.31
CA ASN A 87 -5.25 -16.85 -6.12
C ASN A 87 -4.72 -17.03 -4.67
N LYS A 88 -4.31 -18.25 -4.32
CA LYS A 88 -3.87 -18.56 -2.95
C LYS A 88 -2.65 -17.74 -2.53
N GLU A 89 -1.72 -17.51 -3.42
CA GLU A 89 -0.49 -16.75 -3.17
C GLU A 89 -0.80 -15.26 -2.97
N THR A 90 -1.61 -14.69 -3.87
CA THR A 90 -2.15 -13.33 -3.74
C THR A 90 -2.84 -13.12 -2.38
N LEU A 91 -3.72 -14.04 -1.98
CA LEU A 91 -4.41 -13.96 -0.69
C LEU A 91 -3.43 -13.98 0.49
N GLN A 92 -2.41 -14.83 0.44
CA GLN A 92 -1.40 -14.92 1.49
C GLN A 92 -0.56 -13.65 1.58
N ASN A 93 -0.09 -13.14 0.44
CA ASN A 93 0.74 -11.95 0.36
C ASN A 93 -0.03 -10.70 0.83
N LEU A 94 -1.23 -10.46 0.29
CA LEU A 94 -2.06 -9.34 0.69
C LEU A 94 -2.44 -9.39 2.16
N ARG A 95 -2.77 -10.59 2.68
CA ARG A 95 -3.05 -10.75 4.11
C ARG A 95 -1.82 -10.38 4.96
N THR A 96 -0.64 -10.86 4.59
CA THR A 96 0.61 -10.56 5.30
C THR A 96 0.95 -9.08 5.22
N TYR A 97 0.80 -8.49 4.04
CA TYR A 97 0.99 -7.06 3.78
C TYR A 97 0.11 -6.19 4.70
N LEU A 98 -1.20 -6.46 4.72
CA LEU A 98 -2.16 -5.68 5.50
C LEU A 98 -1.96 -5.87 7.02
N LEU A 99 -1.65 -7.08 7.49
CA LEU A 99 -1.33 -7.34 8.89
C LEU A 99 0.00 -6.73 9.31
N GLY A 100 0.92 -6.53 8.38
CA GLY A 100 2.20 -5.83 8.58
C GLY A 100 2.08 -4.31 8.62
N GLY A 101 0.87 -3.75 8.44
CA GLY A 101 0.64 -2.30 8.45
C GLY A 101 0.59 -1.65 7.07
N GLY A 102 0.62 -2.43 5.99
CA GLY A 102 0.38 -1.94 4.64
C GLY A 102 -1.04 -1.41 4.46
N PHE A 103 -1.23 -0.48 3.55
CA PHE A 103 -2.52 0.14 3.26
C PHE A 103 -2.96 -0.22 1.82
N LEU A 104 -4.14 -0.79 1.69
CA LEU A 104 -4.77 -1.10 0.40
C LEU A 104 -5.99 -0.19 0.19
N HIS A 105 -5.89 0.72 -0.76
CA HIS A 105 -7.02 1.54 -1.23
C HIS A 105 -7.67 0.85 -2.44
N ILE A 106 -8.97 0.61 -2.35
CA ILE A 106 -9.76 0.00 -3.43
C ILE A 106 -10.80 1.00 -3.90
N ASP A 107 -10.70 1.38 -5.17
CA ASP A 107 -11.62 2.28 -5.84
C ASP A 107 -12.47 1.50 -6.85
N ASP A 108 -13.75 1.27 -6.49
CA ASP A 108 -14.71 0.65 -7.40
C ASP A 108 -15.16 1.68 -8.44
N ASN A 109 -14.55 1.64 -9.58
CA ASN A 109 -14.87 2.54 -10.68
C ASN A 109 -16.31 2.37 -11.17
N TYR A 110 -16.73 1.12 -11.34
CA TYR A 110 -18.12 0.70 -11.54
C TYR A 110 -18.20 -0.82 -11.66
N GLY A 111 -18.97 -1.46 -10.77
CA GLY A 111 -19.29 -2.89 -10.88
C GLY A 111 -18.20 -3.85 -10.41
N MET A 112 -17.15 -3.39 -9.73
CA MET A 112 -16.15 -4.23 -9.10
C MET A 112 -16.66 -4.86 -7.78
N LYS A 113 -17.53 -4.15 -7.07
CA LYS A 113 -18.01 -4.53 -5.72
C LYS A 113 -18.45 -5.97 -5.57
N PRO A 114 -19.30 -6.56 -6.46
CA PRO A 114 -19.73 -7.95 -6.32
C PRO A 114 -18.58 -8.97 -6.45
N PHE A 115 -17.47 -8.60 -7.05
CA PHE A 115 -16.29 -9.45 -7.25
C PHE A 115 -15.26 -9.27 -6.14
N ILE A 116 -15.02 -8.03 -5.70
CA ILE A 116 -13.98 -7.73 -4.70
C ILE A 116 -14.43 -8.12 -3.28
N LEU A 117 -15.70 -7.95 -2.91
CA LEU A 117 -16.16 -8.27 -1.56
C LEU A 117 -15.93 -9.75 -1.15
N PRO A 118 -16.19 -10.75 -2.02
CA PRO A 118 -15.81 -12.12 -1.72
C PRO A 118 -14.31 -12.33 -1.53
N GLN A 119 -13.47 -11.61 -2.28
CA GLN A 119 -12.02 -11.71 -2.14
C GLN A 119 -11.56 -11.12 -0.80
N ILE A 120 -12.11 -9.99 -0.38
CA ILE A 120 -11.84 -9.40 0.94
C ILE A 120 -12.31 -10.35 2.07
N LYS A 121 -13.47 -11.00 1.89
CA LYS A 121 -13.94 -12.00 2.85
C LYS A 121 -13.00 -13.21 2.95
N ASN A 122 -12.38 -13.61 1.84
CA ASN A 122 -11.35 -14.65 1.84
C ASN A 122 -10.06 -14.19 2.54
N LEU A 123 -9.68 -12.91 2.42
CA LEU A 123 -8.55 -12.33 3.16
C LEU A 123 -8.79 -12.35 4.67
N PHE A 124 -10.01 -11.98 5.11
CA PHE A 124 -10.36 -11.81 6.51
C PHE A 124 -11.74 -12.43 6.84
N PRO A 125 -11.82 -13.77 6.95
CA PRO A 125 -13.09 -14.47 7.11
C PRO A 125 -13.91 -14.05 8.34
N ASN A 126 -13.24 -13.61 9.40
CA ASN A 126 -13.84 -13.27 10.69
C ASN A 126 -13.98 -11.76 10.91
N ILE A 127 -13.67 -10.94 9.91
CA ILE A 127 -13.78 -9.48 9.97
C ILE A 127 -14.89 -9.03 9.03
N GLU A 128 -15.70 -8.10 9.50
CA GLU A 128 -16.71 -7.43 8.68
C GLU A 128 -16.22 -6.04 8.26
N LEU A 129 -16.52 -5.67 7.02
CA LEU A 129 -16.32 -4.31 6.56
C LEU A 129 -17.34 -3.40 7.23
N THR A 130 -16.88 -2.31 7.79
CA THR A 130 -17.71 -1.28 8.42
C THR A 130 -17.53 0.04 7.72
N GLU A 131 -18.61 0.82 7.66
CA GLU A 131 -18.53 2.20 7.19
C GLU A 131 -17.67 3.02 8.16
N VAL A 132 -16.74 3.79 7.59
CA VAL A 132 -15.87 4.67 8.37
C VAL A 132 -16.61 6.01 8.59
N PRO A 133 -16.92 6.37 9.85
CA PRO A 133 -17.65 7.61 10.13
C PRO A 133 -16.79 8.84 9.81
N LEU A 134 -17.42 9.95 9.42
CA LEU A 134 -16.72 11.17 8.98
C LEU A 134 -15.77 11.78 10.03
N ASN A 135 -15.98 11.48 11.32
CA ASN A 135 -15.10 11.91 12.41
C ASN A 135 -13.96 10.92 12.70
N HIS A 136 -13.80 9.90 11.90
CA HIS A 136 -12.74 8.91 12.11
C HIS A 136 -11.36 9.56 11.91
N PRO A 137 -10.35 9.20 12.74
CA PRO A 137 -9.00 9.76 12.63
C PRO A 137 -8.36 9.68 11.25
N ILE A 138 -8.72 8.68 10.43
CA ILE A 138 -8.19 8.54 9.07
C ILE A 138 -8.43 9.78 8.18
N TYR A 139 -9.47 10.57 8.47
CA TYR A 139 -9.77 11.81 7.74
C TYR A 139 -9.15 13.06 8.37
N ASN A 140 -8.51 12.93 9.52
CA ASN A 140 -8.03 14.06 10.32
C ASN A 140 -6.63 13.80 10.89
N ILE A 141 -5.80 13.05 10.16
CA ILE A 141 -4.39 12.84 10.50
C ILE A 141 -3.63 14.10 10.07
N HIS A 142 -3.19 14.89 11.03
CA HIS A 142 -2.35 16.07 10.85
C HIS A 142 -0.96 15.84 11.44
#